data_5406fafb45c59a3904665a9ff3c4ee01
#
_entry.id   5406fafb45c59a3904665a9ff3c4ee01
#
_cell.length_a   1.000
_cell.length_b   1.000
_cell.length_c   1.000
_cell.angle_alpha   90.00
_cell.angle_beta   90.00
_cell.angle_gamma   90.00
#
_symmetry.space_group_name_H-M   'P 1'
#
loop_
_entity.id
_entity.type
_entity.pdbx_description
1 polymer ?
#
loop_
_entity_poly.entity_id
_entity_poly.type
_entity_poly.pdbx_seq_one_letter_code
_entity_poly.pdbx_strand_id
1 'polypeptide(L)'
;MMKENPDSLRAKILDGAISLFIEKGIEKVTTRELTEHVGISRSHIYHYFRDWQTLCIEALSVVMLAELKEFTEEIALLHPQEKLHTLVRNYLPDTQGDIWQLYGSLWQLAAHNEAYAELAQLMVKKWLELLAEIISAGIHTGVFRSTNAGRVTRQLSAIMNGYSDQLIVMPSAEARQEAMDDILDFVGLVLEK
;
A
#
# COMPACT_ATOMS: atom_id res chain seq x y z
N MET A 1 -7.07 36.71 -14.56
CA MET A 1 -6.38 35.65 -13.76
C MET A 1 -7.46 34.94 -12.95
N MET A 2 -7.86 33.75 -13.38
CA MET A 2 -8.72 32.89 -12.57
C MET A 2 -7.90 32.47 -11.32
N LYS A 3 -8.43 32.74 -10.11
CA LYS A 3 -7.87 32.17 -8.89
C LYS A 3 -8.04 30.66 -8.99
N GLU A 4 -6.93 29.91 -9.09
CA GLU A 4 -6.98 28.44 -8.89
C GLU A 4 -7.67 28.15 -7.55
N ASN A 5 -8.56 27.17 -7.56
CA ASN A 5 -9.23 26.73 -6.34
C ASN A 5 -8.14 26.23 -5.36
N PRO A 6 -8.11 26.65 -4.09
CA PRO A 6 -7.11 26.21 -3.11
C PRO A 6 -7.00 24.70 -3.01
N ASP A 7 -8.11 23.97 -3.07
CA ASP A 7 -8.13 22.51 -3.03
C ASP A 7 -7.45 21.88 -4.26
N SER A 8 -7.59 22.52 -5.45
CA SER A 8 -6.95 22.08 -6.69
C SER A 8 -5.42 22.24 -6.64
N LEU A 9 -4.90 23.34 -6.05
CA LEU A 9 -3.46 23.54 -5.94
C LEU A 9 -2.84 22.62 -4.89
N ARG A 10 -3.52 22.36 -3.77
CA ARG A 10 -3.07 21.41 -2.76
C ARG A 10 -2.97 20.00 -3.35
N ALA A 11 -3.98 19.53 -4.07
CA ALA A 11 -3.95 18.25 -4.77
C ALA A 11 -2.79 18.19 -5.78
N LYS A 12 -2.61 19.22 -6.60
CA LYS A 12 -1.49 19.30 -7.57
C LYS A 12 -0.11 19.22 -6.91
N ILE A 13 0.05 19.78 -5.70
CA ILE A 13 1.31 19.67 -4.94
C ILE A 13 1.54 18.22 -4.49
N LEU A 14 0.50 17.55 -3.97
CA LEU A 14 0.59 16.16 -3.53
C LEU A 14 0.87 15.22 -4.70
N ASP A 15 0.18 15.37 -5.82
CA ASP A 15 0.40 14.57 -7.04
C ASP A 15 1.82 14.75 -7.59
N GLY A 16 2.31 16.00 -7.61
CA GLY A 16 3.69 16.28 -8.01
C GLY A 16 4.72 15.69 -7.07
N ALA A 17 4.44 15.68 -5.77
CA ALA A 17 5.31 15.03 -4.78
C ALA A 17 5.34 13.51 -4.99
N ILE A 18 4.19 12.86 -5.16
CA ILE A 18 4.08 11.42 -5.42
C ILE A 18 4.87 11.05 -6.68
N SER A 19 4.69 11.80 -7.77
CA SER A 19 5.42 11.58 -9.03
C SER A 19 6.94 11.61 -8.84
N LEU A 20 7.44 12.59 -8.10
CA LEU A 20 8.87 12.69 -7.80
C LEU A 20 9.36 11.61 -6.84
N PHE A 21 8.53 11.20 -5.87
CA PHE A 21 8.88 10.13 -4.94
C PHE A 21 9.03 8.79 -5.65
N ILE A 22 8.18 8.49 -6.62
CA ILE A 22 8.29 7.31 -7.48
C ILE A 22 9.55 7.37 -8.31
N GLU A 23 9.83 8.51 -8.96
CA GLU A 23 10.97 8.66 -9.86
C GLU A 23 12.32 8.60 -9.13
N LYS A 24 12.42 9.20 -7.92
CA LYS A 24 13.73 9.46 -7.26
C LYS A 24 13.87 8.84 -5.88
N GLY A 25 12.77 8.42 -5.27
CA GLY A 25 12.70 8.06 -3.85
C GLY A 25 12.45 9.28 -2.95
N ILE A 26 11.72 9.08 -1.86
CA ILE A 26 11.24 10.15 -0.96
C ILE A 26 12.40 10.98 -0.37
N GLU A 27 13.47 10.30 0.05
CA GLU A 27 14.61 10.96 0.73
C GLU A 27 15.45 11.85 -0.19
N LYS A 28 15.37 11.63 -1.50
CA LYS A 28 16.14 12.38 -2.49
C LYS A 28 15.41 13.62 -3.01
N VAL A 29 14.10 13.69 -2.82
CA VAL A 29 13.30 14.81 -3.31
C VAL A 29 13.39 15.99 -2.35
N THR A 30 13.62 17.17 -2.91
CA THR A 30 13.72 18.44 -2.18
C THR A 30 12.51 19.34 -2.44
N THR A 31 12.24 20.26 -1.53
CA THR A 31 11.23 21.31 -1.72
C THR A 31 11.47 22.10 -3.00
N ARG A 32 12.73 22.33 -3.38
CA ARG A 32 13.08 23.06 -4.61
C ARG A 32 12.64 22.29 -5.84
N GLU A 33 12.97 21.01 -5.93
CA GLU A 33 12.57 20.17 -7.07
C GLU A 33 11.06 20.09 -7.21
N LEU A 34 10.34 19.95 -6.09
CA LEU A 34 8.88 19.95 -6.11
C LEU A 34 8.32 21.29 -6.61
N THR A 35 8.86 22.42 -6.17
CA THR A 35 8.42 23.74 -6.65
C THR A 35 8.67 23.94 -8.14
N GLU A 36 9.81 23.50 -8.64
CA GLU A 36 10.16 23.52 -10.06
C GLU A 36 9.24 22.60 -10.88
N HIS A 37 8.97 21.38 -10.38
CA HIS A 37 8.10 20.40 -11.03
C HIS A 37 6.64 20.87 -11.14
N VAL A 38 6.10 21.41 -10.05
CA VAL A 38 4.70 21.90 -9.99
C VAL A 38 4.52 23.27 -10.62
N GLY A 39 5.61 24.05 -10.77
CA GLY A 39 5.58 25.42 -11.31
C GLY A 39 5.04 26.45 -10.31
N ILE A 40 5.39 26.32 -9.02
CA ILE A 40 4.94 27.20 -7.94
C ILE A 40 6.13 27.75 -7.13
N SER A 41 5.88 28.74 -6.29
CA SER A 41 6.89 29.23 -5.35
C SER A 41 6.93 28.38 -4.05
N ARG A 42 8.07 28.41 -3.37
CA ARG A 42 8.24 27.74 -2.09
C ARG A 42 7.23 28.19 -1.01
N SER A 43 6.82 29.47 -1.05
CA SER A 43 5.83 30.00 -0.12
C SER A 43 4.45 29.37 -0.30
N HIS A 44 4.09 28.92 -1.51
CA HIS A 44 2.83 28.21 -1.73
C HIS A 44 2.84 26.85 -1.02
N ILE A 45 3.95 26.11 -1.01
CA ILE A 45 4.02 24.83 -0.29
C ILE A 45 3.75 25.04 1.20
N TYR A 46 4.46 26.00 1.84
CA TYR A 46 4.30 26.26 3.28
C TYR A 46 3.02 27.00 3.65
N HIS A 47 2.24 27.45 2.67
CA HIS A 47 0.87 27.89 2.90
C HIS A 47 -0.08 26.72 3.16
N TYR A 48 0.14 25.56 2.51
CA TYR A 48 -0.73 24.38 2.65
C TYR A 48 -0.20 23.34 3.63
N PHE A 49 1.11 23.25 3.80
CA PHE A 49 1.76 22.21 4.63
C PHE A 49 2.68 22.89 5.65
N ARG A 50 2.53 22.51 6.92
CA ARG A 50 3.32 23.07 8.02
C ARG A 50 4.83 22.93 7.77
N ASP A 51 5.25 21.78 7.28
CA ASP A 51 6.63 21.44 7.00
C ASP A 51 6.73 20.38 5.89
N TRP A 52 7.95 20.07 5.46
CA TRP A 52 8.22 19.08 4.42
C TRP A 52 7.77 17.67 4.80
N GLN A 53 8.00 17.27 6.05
CA GLN A 53 7.60 15.96 6.55
C GLN A 53 6.07 15.78 6.51
N THR A 54 5.32 16.78 6.93
CA THR A 54 3.85 16.78 6.84
C THR A 54 3.38 16.59 5.40
N LEU A 55 3.99 17.28 4.44
CA LEU A 55 3.68 17.12 3.01
C LEU A 55 3.96 15.67 2.56
N CYS A 56 5.12 15.12 2.89
CA CYS A 56 5.49 13.76 2.51
C CYS A 56 4.50 12.71 3.06
N ILE A 57 4.16 12.82 4.35
CA ILE A 57 3.21 11.90 5.00
C ILE A 57 1.82 12.01 4.38
N GLU A 58 1.35 13.22 4.10
CA GLU A 58 0.06 13.41 3.45
C GLU A 58 0.05 12.86 2.03
N ALA A 59 1.11 13.08 1.23
CA ALA A 59 1.22 12.55 -0.12
C ALA A 59 1.18 11.01 -0.12
N LEU A 60 1.98 10.37 0.74
CA LEU A 60 1.95 8.92 0.91
C LEU A 60 0.60 8.41 1.37
N SER A 61 0.00 9.08 2.35
CA SER A 61 -1.32 8.70 2.89
C SER A 61 -2.41 8.73 1.81
N VAL A 62 -2.42 9.77 0.98
CA VAL A 62 -3.41 9.91 -0.11
C VAL A 62 -3.30 8.75 -1.10
N VAL A 63 -2.11 8.45 -1.60
CA VAL A 63 -1.94 7.40 -2.61
C VAL A 63 -2.20 6.00 -2.04
N MET A 64 -1.71 5.71 -0.84
CA MET A 64 -1.87 4.38 -0.24
C MET A 64 -3.31 4.11 0.20
N LEU A 65 -4.04 5.12 0.69
CA LEU A 65 -5.46 4.97 1.02
C LEU A 65 -6.34 4.88 -0.22
N ALA A 66 -5.96 5.57 -1.30
CA ALA A 66 -6.65 5.44 -2.59
C ALA A 66 -6.49 4.03 -3.16
N GLU A 67 -5.28 3.49 -3.16
CA GLU A 67 -4.99 2.12 -3.58
C GLU A 67 -5.83 1.09 -2.82
N LEU A 68 -5.81 1.15 -1.49
CA LEU A 68 -6.61 0.25 -0.66
C LEU A 68 -8.12 0.36 -0.95
N LYS A 69 -8.61 1.58 -1.17
CA LYS A 69 -10.02 1.83 -1.51
C LYS A 69 -10.36 1.22 -2.86
N GLU A 70 -9.57 1.50 -3.89
CA GLU A 70 -9.76 0.98 -5.25
C GLU A 70 -9.74 -0.54 -5.25
N PHE A 71 -8.77 -1.16 -4.55
CA PHE A 71 -8.71 -2.60 -4.39
C PHE A 71 -9.95 -3.17 -3.68
N THR A 72 -10.41 -2.52 -2.61
CA THR A 72 -11.61 -2.95 -1.87
C THR A 72 -12.86 -2.88 -2.75
N GLU A 73 -12.98 -1.84 -3.58
CA GLU A 73 -14.08 -1.68 -4.54
C GLU A 73 -14.02 -2.74 -5.66
N GLU A 74 -12.82 -3.04 -6.18
CA GLU A 74 -12.61 -4.08 -7.19
C GLU A 74 -13.11 -5.46 -6.73
N ILE A 75 -12.76 -5.84 -5.50
CA ILE A 75 -13.14 -7.15 -4.97
C ILE A 75 -14.54 -7.20 -4.34
N ALA A 76 -15.26 -6.10 -4.24
CA ALA A 76 -16.49 -5.99 -3.43
C ALA A 76 -17.53 -7.09 -3.74
N LEU A 77 -17.73 -7.40 -5.02
CA LEU A 77 -18.75 -8.35 -5.49
C LEU A 77 -18.24 -9.80 -5.64
N LEU A 78 -16.96 -10.07 -5.40
CA LEU A 78 -16.39 -11.40 -5.51
C LEU A 78 -16.81 -12.30 -4.33
N HIS A 79 -16.82 -13.62 -4.53
CA HIS A 79 -16.94 -14.59 -3.45
C HIS A 79 -15.69 -14.59 -2.54
N PRO A 80 -15.81 -14.98 -1.25
CA PRO A 80 -14.68 -14.93 -0.30
C PRO A 80 -13.40 -15.62 -0.80
N GLN A 81 -13.51 -16.76 -1.47
CA GLN A 81 -12.35 -17.46 -2.05
C GLN A 81 -11.69 -16.64 -3.16
N GLU A 82 -12.48 -16.08 -4.08
CA GLU A 82 -11.98 -15.23 -5.16
C GLU A 82 -11.35 -13.94 -4.61
N LYS A 83 -11.97 -13.31 -3.58
CA LYS A 83 -11.40 -12.16 -2.88
C LYS A 83 -10.01 -12.48 -2.34
N LEU A 84 -9.88 -13.62 -1.65
CA LEU A 84 -8.60 -14.04 -1.06
C LEU A 84 -7.54 -14.28 -2.15
N HIS A 85 -7.88 -15.00 -3.21
CA HIS A 85 -6.96 -15.25 -4.33
C HIS A 85 -6.54 -13.94 -5.04
N THR A 86 -7.49 -13.01 -5.23
CA THR A 86 -7.19 -11.70 -5.84
C THR A 86 -6.30 -10.87 -4.93
N LEU A 87 -6.55 -10.89 -3.61
CA LEU A 87 -5.70 -10.20 -2.64
C LEU A 87 -4.27 -10.76 -2.66
N VAL A 88 -4.09 -12.08 -2.62
CA VAL A 88 -2.77 -12.71 -2.70
C VAL A 88 -2.04 -12.31 -3.99
N ARG A 89 -2.74 -12.35 -5.12
CA ARG A 89 -2.16 -12.00 -6.44
C ARG A 89 -1.71 -10.55 -6.50
N ASN A 90 -2.52 -9.62 -6.00
CA ASN A 90 -2.20 -8.19 -5.97
C ASN A 90 -1.11 -7.85 -4.96
N TYR A 91 -1.00 -8.63 -3.89
CA TYR A 91 0.01 -8.40 -2.85
C TYR A 91 1.41 -8.83 -3.27
N LEU A 92 1.56 -9.63 -4.31
CA LEU A 92 2.86 -10.07 -4.80
C LEU A 92 3.31 -9.19 -5.98
N PRO A 93 4.41 -8.43 -5.83
CA PRO A 93 4.96 -7.62 -6.91
C PRO A 93 5.26 -8.47 -8.15
N ASP A 94 4.87 -8.01 -9.32
CA ASP A 94 5.24 -8.63 -10.61
C ASP A 94 6.40 -7.91 -11.29
N THR A 95 6.59 -6.64 -10.94
CA THR A 95 7.68 -5.77 -11.37
C THR A 95 8.06 -4.85 -10.20
N GLN A 96 9.08 -4.00 -10.39
CA GLN A 96 9.33 -2.89 -9.47
C GLN A 96 8.26 -1.80 -9.66
N GLY A 97 7.03 -2.13 -9.32
CA GLY A 97 5.90 -1.20 -9.44
C GLY A 97 6.01 -0.01 -8.50
N ASP A 98 5.49 1.11 -8.94
CA ASP A 98 5.57 2.42 -8.28
C ASP A 98 5.09 2.38 -6.84
N ILE A 99 3.98 1.69 -6.59
CA ILE A 99 3.40 1.60 -5.24
C ILE A 99 4.31 0.82 -4.27
N TRP A 100 4.97 -0.24 -4.72
CA TRP A 100 5.90 -1.01 -3.91
C TRP A 100 7.14 -0.23 -3.52
N GLN A 101 7.62 0.67 -4.39
CA GLN A 101 8.72 1.58 -4.07
C GLN A 101 8.31 2.56 -2.97
N LEU A 102 7.08 3.06 -3.00
CA LEU A 102 6.55 3.95 -1.96
C LEU A 102 6.42 3.23 -0.61
N TYR A 103 5.89 2.00 -0.59
CA TYR A 103 5.82 1.19 0.64
C TYR A 103 7.23 0.90 1.19
N GLY A 104 8.17 0.46 0.35
CA GLY A 104 9.55 0.22 0.76
C GLY A 104 10.21 1.47 1.36
N SER A 105 10.02 2.63 0.75
CA SER A 105 10.50 3.91 1.28
C SER A 105 9.85 4.27 2.62
N LEU A 106 8.53 4.04 2.75
CA LEU A 106 7.81 4.27 4.00
C LEU A 106 8.36 3.39 5.14
N TRP A 107 8.61 2.09 4.88
CA TRP A 107 9.15 1.18 5.90
C TRP A 107 10.55 1.60 6.36
N GLN A 108 11.41 2.03 5.45
CA GLN A 108 12.73 2.54 5.80
C GLN A 108 12.66 3.79 6.68
N LEU A 109 11.82 4.76 6.31
CA LEU A 109 11.62 5.99 7.09
C LEU A 109 10.99 5.72 8.46
N ALA A 110 10.03 4.79 8.53
CA ALA A 110 9.34 4.39 9.75
C ALA A 110 10.29 3.80 10.81
N ALA A 111 11.37 3.15 10.39
CA ALA A 111 12.36 2.59 11.31
C ALA A 111 13.08 3.66 12.17
N HIS A 112 13.09 4.92 11.72
CA HIS A 112 13.85 6.00 12.34
C HIS A 112 13.04 7.27 12.64
N ASN A 113 11.76 7.29 12.29
CA ASN A 113 10.90 8.47 12.44
C ASN A 113 9.47 8.07 12.83
N GLU A 114 9.02 8.54 14.00
CA GLU A 114 7.75 8.20 14.62
C GLU A 114 6.54 8.56 13.74
N ALA A 115 6.55 9.71 13.08
CA ALA A 115 5.43 10.14 12.25
C ALA A 115 5.24 9.27 10.99
N TYR A 116 6.32 8.77 10.40
CA TYR A 116 6.23 7.76 9.33
C TYR A 116 5.85 6.39 9.89
N ALA A 117 6.28 6.05 11.11
CA ALA A 117 5.89 4.81 11.77
C ALA A 117 4.38 4.77 12.05
N GLU A 118 3.77 5.88 12.43
CA GLU A 118 2.31 5.98 12.60
C GLU A 118 1.55 5.69 11.29
N LEU A 119 1.99 6.27 10.17
CA LEU A 119 1.40 5.97 8.86
C LEU A 119 1.61 4.50 8.46
N ALA A 120 2.81 3.98 8.66
CA ALA A 120 3.13 2.58 8.39
C ALA A 120 2.22 1.63 9.18
N GLN A 121 2.06 1.86 10.48
CA GLN A 121 1.16 1.09 11.34
C GLN A 121 -0.30 1.18 10.89
N LEU A 122 -0.76 2.37 10.49
CA LEU A 122 -2.10 2.55 9.96
C LEU A 122 -2.32 1.68 8.71
N MET A 123 -1.38 1.68 7.77
CA MET A 123 -1.50 0.91 6.53
C MET A 123 -1.47 -0.60 6.79
N VAL A 124 -0.54 -1.07 7.62
CA VAL A 124 -0.50 -2.48 8.06
C VAL A 124 -1.83 -2.90 8.68
N LYS A 125 -2.36 -2.10 9.60
CA LYS A 125 -3.64 -2.37 10.25
C LYS A 125 -4.79 -2.50 9.24
N LYS A 126 -4.89 -1.57 8.30
CA LYS A 126 -5.97 -1.57 7.30
C LYS A 126 -5.93 -2.78 6.37
N TRP A 127 -4.77 -3.17 5.89
CA TRP A 127 -4.61 -4.37 5.07
C TRP A 127 -4.90 -5.66 5.86
N LEU A 128 -4.49 -5.73 7.14
CA LEU A 128 -4.84 -6.85 8.03
C LEU A 128 -6.34 -6.91 8.32
N GLU A 129 -7.01 -5.78 8.49
CA GLU A 129 -8.47 -5.72 8.69
C GLU A 129 -9.20 -6.27 7.46
N LEU A 130 -8.83 -5.84 6.25
CA LEU A 130 -9.41 -6.35 5.01
C LEU A 130 -9.22 -7.86 4.87
N LEU A 131 -8.01 -8.36 5.10
CA LEU A 131 -7.72 -9.81 5.07
C LEU A 131 -8.55 -10.59 6.09
N ALA A 132 -8.67 -10.06 7.32
CA ALA A 132 -9.47 -10.68 8.38
C ALA A 132 -10.96 -10.72 8.04
N GLU A 133 -11.50 -9.67 7.41
CA GLU A 133 -12.87 -9.61 6.94
C GLU A 133 -13.15 -10.67 5.87
N ILE A 134 -12.25 -10.81 4.88
CA ILE A 134 -12.38 -11.83 3.82
C ILE A 134 -12.41 -13.23 4.42
N ILE A 135 -11.45 -13.55 5.31
CA ILE A 135 -11.36 -14.87 5.96
C ILE A 135 -12.60 -15.13 6.82
N SER A 136 -13.02 -14.15 7.64
CA SER A 136 -14.19 -14.28 8.50
C SER A 136 -15.48 -14.47 7.72
N ALA A 137 -15.66 -13.74 6.62
CA ALA A 137 -16.80 -13.90 5.73
C ALA A 137 -16.83 -15.30 5.10
N GLY A 138 -15.68 -15.81 4.66
CA GLY A 138 -15.57 -17.17 4.10
C GLY A 138 -15.89 -18.27 5.11
N ILE A 139 -15.49 -18.11 6.37
CA ILE A 139 -15.84 -19.03 7.46
C ILE A 139 -17.36 -18.96 7.74
N HIS A 140 -17.90 -17.75 7.84
CA HIS A 140 -19.33 -17.54 8.14
C HIS A 140 -20.24 -18.12 7.06
N THR A 141 -19.87 -17.97 5.80
CA THR A 141 -20.63 -18.52 4.66
C THR A 141 -20.38 -20.01 4.42
N GLY A 142 -19.47 -20.62 5.16
CA GLY A 142 -19.11 -22.03 5.01
C GLY A 142 -18.25 -22.34 3.78
N VAL A 143 -17.73 -21.35 3.10
CA VAL A 143 -16.73 -21.50 2.02
C VAL A 143 -15.42 -22.01 2.60
N PHE A 144 -15.00 -21.44 3.70
CA PHE A 144 -13.83 -21.89 4.45
C PHE A 144 -14.23 -22.77 5.64
N ARG A 145 -13.33 -23.67 6.04
CA ARG A 145 -13.53 -24.48 7.25
C ARG A 145 -13.49 -23.61 8.49
N SER A 146 -14.18 -24.06 9.54
CA SER A 146 -14.15 -23.39 10.84
C SER A 146 -12.73 -23.45 11.44
N THR A 147 -12.12 -22.30 11.66
CA THR A 147 -10.78 -22.14 12.22
C THR A 147 -10.64 -20.79 12.93
N ASN A 148 -9.51 -20.53 13.56
CA ASN A 148 -9.23 -19.23 14.18
C ASN A 148 -8.84 -18.20 13.11
N ALA A 149 -9.81 -17.41 12.64
CA ALA A 149 -9.62 -16.40 11.61
C ALA A 149 -8.45 -15.44 11.92
N GLY A 150 -8.36 -14.92 13.15
CA GLY A 150 -7.31 -14.00 13.54
C GLY A 150 -5.90 -14.61 13.52
N ARG A 151 -5.78 -15.92 13.83
CA ARG A 151 -4.50 -16.63 13.70
C ARG A 151 -4.12 -16.79 12.23
N VAL A 152 -5.04 -17.25 11.39
CA VAL A 152 -4.80 -17.44 9.96
C VAL A 152 -4.45 -16.13 9.29
N THR A 153 -5.17 -15.03 9.62
CA THR A 153 -4.85 -13.70 9.13
C THR A 153 -3.39 -13.31 9.40
N ARG A 154 -2.93 -13.46 10.65
CA ARG A 154 -1.53 -13.10 10.99
C ARG A 154 -0.51 -14.00 10.28
N GLN A 155 -0.77 -15.31 10.19
CA GLN A 155 0.11 -16.25 9.51
C GLN A 155 0.20 -15.95 8.02
N LEU A 156 -0.93 -15.79 7.37
CA LEU A 156 -1.00 -15.51 5.94
C LEU A 156 -0.35 -14.16 5.61
N SER A 157 -0.64 -13.11 6.39
CA SER A 157 0.02 -11.83 6.22
C SER A 157 1.54 -11.90 6.36
N ALA A 158 2.06 -12.66 7.33
CA ALA A 158 3.49 -12.84 7.52
C ALA A 158 4.16 -13.56 6.33
N ILE A 159 3.49 -14.58 5.78
CA ILE A 159 3.97 -15.30 4.59
C ILE A 159 3.97 -14.36 3.37
N MET A 160 2.87 -13.66 3.13
CA MET A 160 2.73 -12.73 2.01
C MET A 160 3.79 -11.61 2.08
N ASN A 161 4.01 -11.01 3.25
CA ASN A 161 5.06 -10.00 3.43
C ASN A 161 6.45 -10.56 3.14
N GLY A 162 6.77 -11.77 3.62
CA GLY A 162 8.07 -12.38 3.37
C GLY A 162 8.36 -12.59 1.88
N TYR A 163 7.40 -13.08 1.11
CA TYR A 163 7.54 -13.21 -0.34
C TYR A 163 7.57 -11.87 -1.06
N SER A 164 6.72 -10.92 -0.65
CA SER A 164 6.71 -9.58 -1.22
C SER A 164 8.07 -8.88 -1.06
N ASP A 165 8.66 -8.93 0.13
CA ASP A 165 9.98 -8.36 0.40
C ASP A 165 11.07 -8.96 -0.50
N GLN A 166 11.04 -10.28 -0.71
CA GLN A 166 11.99 -10.94 -1.61
C GLN A 166 11.80 -10.51 -3.07
N LEU A 167 10.55 -10.42 -3.53
CA LEU A 167 10.22 -10.03 -4.90
C LEU A 167 10.52 -8.55 -5.19
N ILE A 168 10.45 -7.67 -4.20
CA ILE A 168 10.89 -6.26 -4.33
C ILE A 168 12.40 -6.19 -4.61
N VAL A 169 13.19 -7.04 -3.95
CA VAL A 169 14.66 -7.05 -4.09
C VAL A 169 15.11 -7.79 -5.34
N MET A 170 14.44 -8.91 -5.66
CA MET A 170 14.78 -9.79 -6.78
C MET A 170 13.52 -10.15 -7.58
N PRO A 171 12.98 -9.22 -8.36
CA PRO A 171 11.76 -9.46 -9.14
C PRO A 171 12.00 -10.53 -10.22
N SER A 172 11.17 -11.58 -10.22
CA SER A 172 11.20 -12.66 -11.20
C SER A 172 9.78 -13.23 -11.37
N ALA A 173 9.35 -13.44 -12.60
CA ALA A 173 8.06 -14.04 -12.88
C ALA A 173 7.95 -15.48 -12.34
N GLU A 174 9.05 -16.24 -12.38
CA GLU A 174 9.15 -17.59 -11.84
C GLU A 174 9.02 -17.57 -10.29
N ALA A 175 9.83 -16.73 -9.62
CA ALA A 175 9.76 -16.59 -8.16
C ALA A 175 8.39 -16.08 -7.69
N ARG A 176 7.74 -15.20 -8.45
CA ARG A 176 6.38 -14.75 -8.18
C ARG A 176 5.36 -15.88 -8.28
N GLN A 177 5.49 -16.73 -9.29
CA GLN A 177 4.62 -17.89 -9.44
C GLN A 177 4.82 -18.90 -8.31
N GLU A 178 6.06 -19.19 -7.94
CA GLU A 178 6.39 -20.06 -6.80
C GLU A 178 5.80 -19.50 -5.49
N ALA A 179 5.98 -18.21 -5.23
CA ALA A 179 5.39 -17.54 -4.08
C ALA A 179 3.86 -17.63 -4.05
N MET A 180 3.22 -17.48 -5.22
CA MET A 180 1.78 -17.64 -5.37
C MET A 180 1.34 -19.06 -5.01
N ASP A 181 2.01 -20.07 -5.56
CA ASP A 181 1.69 -21.47 -5.36
C ASP A 181 1.86 -21.84 -3.87
N ASP A 182 2.98 -21.47 -3.24
CA ASP A 182 3.24 -21.72 -1.83
C ASP A 182 2.20 -21.08 -0.90
N ILE A 183 1.79 -19.82 -1.20
CA ILE A 183 0.76 -19.13 -0.43
C ILE A 183 -0.60 -19.80 -0.59
N LEU A 184 -0.97 -20.19 -1.81
CA LEU A 184 -2.24 -20.87 -2.08
C LEU A 184 -2.27 -22.28 -1.50
N ASP A 185 -1.17 -23.01 -1.49
CA ASP A 185 -1.02 -24.27 -0.79
C ASP A 185 -1.24 -24.11 0.73
N PHE A 186 -0.64 -23.07 1.33
CA PHE A 186 -0.91 -22.75 2.72
C PHE A 186 -2.38 -22.41 2.96
N VAL A 187 -3.02 -21.63 2.09
CA VAL A 187 -4.45 -21.32 2.16
C VAL A 187 -5.27 -22.60 2.10
N GLY A 188 -4.96 -23.53 1.19
CA GLY A 188 -5.60 -24.84 1.09
C GLY A 188 -5.50 -25.63 2.40
N LEU A 189 -4.30 -25.70 2.97
CA LEU A 189 -4.06 -26.40 4.23
C LEU A 189 -4.84 -25.86 5.43
N VAL A 190 -5.07 -24.54 5.50
CA VAL A 190 -5.63 -23.89 6.69
C VAL A 190 -7.09 -23.45 6.55
N LEU A 191 -7.60 -23.26 5.34
CA LEU A 191 -8.93 -22.73 5.08
C LEU A 191 -9.83 -23.67 4.25
N GLU A 192 -9.29 -24.52 3.37
CA GLU A 192 -10.13 -25.41 2.56
C GLU A 192 -10.62 -26.63 3.35
N LYS A 193 -11.76 -27.20 2.89
CA LYS A 193 -12.42 -28.34 3.54
C LYS A 193 -11.87 -29.65 3.03
#